data_bb715d9a1bc1302b6e05e407c326aa34
#
_entry.id   bb715d9a1bc1302b6e05e407c326aa34
#
_cell.length_a   1.000
_cell.length_b   1.000
_cell.length_c   1.000
_cell.angle_alpha   90.00
_cell.angle_beta   90.00
_cell.angle_gamma   90.00
#
_symmetry.space_group_name_H-M   'P 1'
#
loop_
_entity.id
_entity.type
_entity.pdbx_description
1 polymer ?
#
loop_
_entity_poly.entity_id
_entity_poly.type
_entity_poly.pdbx_seq_one_letter_code
_entity_poly.pdbx_strand_id
1 'polypeptide(L)'
;MGPEAKLYQKVKRHFKDFSLLRLENISLLGTPDLLVYNNNRHFFTIELKVTKSKKVRFSPHQIAFHLRHPDNTFILIEALGPRASNTFPISMYHGSRIRELVASGLKLDACYSGWDA
;
A
#
# COMPACT_ATOMS: atom_id res chain seq x y z
N MET A 1 -16.55 10.21 0.06
CA MET A 1 -15.30 9.56 0.49
C MET A 1 -14.51 9.09 -0.73
N GLY A 2 -13.25 9.47 -0.84
CA GLY A 2 -12.43 9.10 -1.97
C GLY A 2 -12.00 7.63 -1.94
N PRO A 3 -11.42 7.13 -3.05
CA PRO A 3 -11.03 5.72 -3.15
C PRO A 3 -10.03 5.28 -2.11
N GLU A 4 -9.02 6.12 -1.80
CA GLU A 4 -8.02 5.75 -0.78
C GLU A 4 -8.61 5.74 0.62
N ALA A 5 -9.55 6.62 0.90
CA ALA A 5 -10.24 6.61 2.18
C ALA A 5 -11.10 5.34 2.33
N LYS A 6 -11.71 4.90 1.25
CA LYS A 6 -12.46 3.63 1.25
C LYS A 6 -11.53 2.44 1.46
N LEU A 7 -10.37 2.47 0.83
CA LEU A 7 -9.36 1.42 1.03
C LEU A 7 -8.90 1.39 2.49
N TYR A 8 -8.69 2.56 3.11
CA TYR A 8 -8.33 2.61 4.51
C TYR A 8 -9.37 1.93 5.40
N GLN A 9 -10.66 2.11 5.11
CA GLN A 9 -11.71 1.45 5.89
C GLN A 9 -11.65 -0.07 5.74
N LYS A 10 -11.33 -0.56 4.55
CA LYS A 10 -11.14 -2.00 4.33
C LYS A 10 -9.96 -2.53 5.12
N VAL A 11 -8.86 -1.79 5.14
CA VAL A 11 -7.66 -2.15 5.90
C VAL A 11 -7.99 -2.23 7.39
N LYS A 12 -8.72 -1.25 7.91
CA LYS A 12 -9.12 -1.24 9.33
C LYS A 12 -9.90 -2.50 9.69
N ARG A 13 -10.84 -2.89 8.83
CA ARG A 13 -11.66 -4.09 9.09
C ARG A 13 -10.82 -5.36 9.05
N HIS A 14 -9.89 -5.43 8.09
CA HIS A 14 -9.07 -6.63 7.90
C HIS A 14 -8.03 -6.79 9.01
N PHE A 15 -7.43 -5.69 9.45
CA PHE A 15 -6.39 -5.69 10.48
C PHE A 15 -6.93 -5.22 11.83
N LYS A 16 -8.13 -5.62 12.18
CA LYS A 16 -8.79 -5.12 13.41
C LYS A 16 -8.04 -5.46 14.68
N ASP A 17 -7.21 -6.51 14.66
CA ASP A 17 -6.43 -6.93 15.82
C ASP A 17 -5.07 -6.23 15.91
N PHE A 18 -4.75 -5.39 14.92
CA PHE A 18 -3.50 -4.63 14.89
C PHE A 18 -3.77 -3.20 15.33
N SER A 19 -2.74 -2.55 15.82
CA SER A 19 -2.80 -1.11 16.11
C SER A 19 -2.46 -0.34 14.85
N LEU A 20 -3.37 0.52 14.40
CA LEU A 20 -3.20 1.31 13.18
C LEU A 20 -3.18 2.79 13.52
N LEU A 21 -2.15 3.50 13.07
CA LEU A 21 -2.05 4.95 13.23
C LEU A 21 -1.99 5.58 11.83
N ARG A 22 -2.91 6.50 11.56
CA ARG A 22 -2.85 7.29 10.32
C ARG A 22 -1.82 8.38 10.48
N LEU A 23 -0.96 8.52 9.46
CA LEU A 23 0.11 9.52 9.48
C LEU A 23 -0.24 10.74 8.62
N GLU A 24 -1.52 11.02 8.44
CA GLU A 24 -2.00 12.06 7.52
C GLU A 24 -1.61 13.48 7.91
N ASN A 25 -1.33 13.72 9.17
CA ASN A 25 -0.97 15.07 9.66
C ASN A 25 0.53 15.28 9.74
N ILE A 26 1.32 14.34 9.25
CA ILE A 26 2.77 14.47 9.20
C ILE A 26 3.12 15.32 7.99
N SER A 27 3.86 16.41 8.23
CA SER A 27 4.21 17.35 7.17
C SER A 27 5.37 16.89 6.30
N LEU A 28 5.95 15.73 6.57
CA LEU A 28 7.06 15.18 5.76
C LEU A 28 6.53 14.59 4.48
N LEU A 29 7.08 15.05 3.35
CA LEU A 29 6.68 14.56 2.04
C LEU A 29 7.10 13.10 1.85
N GLY A 30 6.20 12.30 1.27
CA GLY A 30 6.48 10.90 1.00
C GLY A 30 6.26 9.95 2.16
N THR A 31 5.84 10.46 3.32
CA THR A 31 5.51 9.63 4.48
C THR A 31 4.37 8.67 4.14
N PRO A 32 4.49 7.38 4.47
CA PRO A 32 3.40 6.42 4.23
C PRO A 32 2.13 6.78 5.01
N ASP A 33 1.01 6.24 4.56
CA ASP A 33 -0.29 6.57 5.12
C ASP A 33 -0.51 6.02 6.53
N LEU A 34 0.06 4.85 6.81
CA LEU A 34 -0.22 4.13 8.06
C LEU A 34 1.06 3.65 8.72
N LEU A 35 1.07 3.74 10.05
CA LEU A 35 2.00 3.01 10.89
C LEU A 35 1.22 1.91 11.59
N VAL A 36 1.70 0.68 11.50
CA VAL A 36 1.00 -0.51 12.00
C VAL A 36 1.87 -1.23 13.03
N TYR A 37 1.24 -1.66 14.11
CA TYR A 37 1.88 -2.49 15.11
C TYR A 37 1.12 -3.81 15.18
N ASN A 38 1.79 -4.92 14.87
CA ASN A 38 1.11 -6.21 14.75
C ASN A 38 1.20 -7.03 16.04
N ASN A 39 0.59 -8.21 16.00
CA ASN A 39 0.55 -9.11 17.16
C ASN A 39 1.91 -9.71 17.52
N ASN A 40 2.87 -9.65 16.61
CA ASN A 40 4.24 -10.10 16.83
C ASN A 40 5.14 -8.99 17.38
N ARG A 41 4.54 -7.86 17.75
CA ARG A 41 5.25 -6.70 18.32
C ARG A 41 6.21 -6.03 17.35
N HIS A 42 5.87 -6.06 16.05
CA HIS A 42 6.67 -5.38 15.04
C HIS A 42 5.92 -4.19 14.50
N PHE A 43 6.63 -3.10 14.28
CA PHE A 43 6.12 -1.94 13.55
C PHE A 43 6.45 -2.07 12.07
N PHE A 44 5.52 -1.62 11.25
CA PHE A 44 5.76 -1.47 9.82
C PHE A 44 4.82 -0.40 9.28
N THR A 45 5.13 0.08 8.08
CA THR A 45 4.32 1.11 7.43
C THR A 45 3.61 0.54 6.21
N ILE A 46 2.47 1.14 5.88
CA ILE A 46 1.73 0.80 4.68
C ILE A 46 1.41 2.09 3.91
N GLU A 47 1.80 2.10 2.64
CA GLU A 47 1.38 3.11 1.68
C GLU A 47 0.14 2.59 0.96
N LEU A 48 -0.95 3.36 0.94
CA LEU A 48 -2.20 2.95 0.30
C LEU A 48 -2.28 3.56 -1.09
N LYS A 49 -2.56 2.73 -2.09
CA LYS A 49 -2.72 3.17 -3.47
C LYS A 49 -3.96 2.53 -4.08
N VAL A 50 -4.63 3.29 -4.93
CA VAL A 50 -5.76 2.80 -5.71
C VAL A 50 -5.48 3.13 -7.17
N THR A 51 -5.72 2.19 -8.07
CA THR A 51 -5.51 2.41 -9.50
C THR A 51 -6.64 1.80 -10.30
N LYS A 52 -6.96 2.43 -11.44
CA LYS A 52 -7.92 1.90 -12.40
C LYS A 52 -7.24 1.23 -13.59
N SER A 53 -5.91 1.17 -13.57
CA SER A 53 -5.12 0.55 -14.63
C SER A 53 -4.11 -0.37 -13.98
N LYS A 54 -3.15 -0.87 -14.77
CA LYS A 54 -2.06 -1.67 -14.22
C LYS A 54 -0.89 -0.83 -13.74
N LYS A 55 -0.88 0.46 -14.08
CA LYS A 55 0.17 1.37 -13.62
C LYS A 55 -0.18 1.90 -12.23
N VAL A 56 0.84 2.06 -11.41
CA VAL A 56 0.72 2.62 -10.08
C VAL A 56 1.60 3.86 -10.01
N ARG A 57 1.04 4.98 -9.59
CA ARG A 57 1.75 6.26 -9.58
C ARG A 57 2.26 6.55 -8.17
N PHE A 58 3.52 6.95 -8.12
CA PHE A 58 4.16 7.39 -6.88
C PHE A 58 4.80 8.74 -7.10
N SER A 59 4.72 9.61 -6.09
CA SER A 59 5.46 10.86 -6.13
C SER A 59 6.95 10.57 -5.96
N PRO A 60 7.84 11.48 -6.41
CA PRO A 60 9.27 11.32 -6.16
C PRO A 60 9.61 11.15 -4.69
N HIS A 61 8.87 11.81 -3.80
CA HIS A 61 9.09 11.70 -2.36
C HIS A 61 8.70 10.33 -1.83
N GLN A 62 7.64 9.73 -2.35
CA GLN A 62 7.25 8.37 -1.96
C GLN A 62 8.28 7.35 -2.42
N ILE A 63 8.81 7.52 -3.63
CA ILE A 63 9.87 6.66 -4.15
C ILE A 63 11.10 6.79 -3.27
N ALA A 64 11.51 8.01 -2.95
CA ALA A 64 12.68 8.26 -2.11
C ALA A 64 12.51 7.65 -0.72
N PHE A 65 11.32 7.74 -0.15
CA PHE A 65 11.05 7.15 1.17
C PHE A 65 11.32 5.65 1.16
N HIS A 66 10.77 4.95 0.18
CA HIS A 66 10.90 3.49 0.12
C HIS A 66 12.31 3.04 -0.23
N LEU A 67 13.06 3.86 -0.98
CA LEU A 67 14.46 3.57 -1.24
C LEU A 67 15.32 3.71 0.02
N ARG A 68 14.97 4.66 0.89
CA ARG A 68 15.69 4.85 2.16
C ARG A 68 15.28 3.85 3.22
N HIS A 69 14.04 3.36 3.15
CA HIS A 69 13.46 2.48 4.17
C HIS A 69 12.95 1.20 3.52
N PRO A 70 13.86 0.33 3.07
CA PRO A 70 13.43 -0.88 2.33
C PRO A 70 12.84 -1.97 3.21
N ASP A 71 13.09 -1.91 4.53
CA ASP A 71 12.62 -2.94 5.44
C ASP A 71 11.41 -2.46 6.22
N ASN A 72 10.51 -3.39 6.53
CA ASN A 72 9.31 -3.12 7.32
C ASN A 72 8.44 -2.02 6.73
N THR A 73 8.44 -1.92 5.39
CA THR A 73 7.55 -1.02 4.67
C THR A 73 6.82 -1.81 3.60
N PHE A 74 5.54 -1.48 3.41
CA PHE A 74 4.70 -2.20 2.46
C PHE A 74 3.87 -1.20 1.66
N ILE A 75 3.49 -1.64 0.47
CA ILE A 75 2.62 -0.87 -0.42
C ILE A 75 1.42 -1.76 -0.71
N LEU A 76 0.24 -1.26 -0.36
CA LEU A 76 -1.00 -2.01 -0.55
C LEU A 76 -1.81 -1.30 -1.63
N ILE A 77 -2.16 -2.04 -2.67
CA ILE A 77 -2.77 -1.48 -3.87
C ILE A 77 -4.11 -2.15 -4.12
N GLU A 78 -5.15 -1.34 -4.29
CA GLU A 78 -6.44 -1.82 -4.75
C GLU A 78 -6.61 -1.49 -6.22
N ALA A 79 -6.88 -2.51 -7.02
CA ALA A 79 -7.14 -2.37 -8.45
C ALA A 79 -8.64 -2.24 -8.68
N LEU A 80 -9.05 -1.16 -9.33
CA LEU A 80 -10.44 -0.86 -9.64
C LEU A 80 -10.65 -0.90 -11.16
N GLY A 81 -11.85 -1.30 -11.55
CA GLY A 81 -12.27 -1.23 -12.95
C GLY A 81 -11.82 -2.43 -13.77
N PRO A 82 -12.38 -2.54 -14.98
CA PRO A 82 -12.18 -3.74 -15.81
C PRO A 82 -10.75 -3.89 -16.33
N ARG A 83 -10.02 -2.79 -16.54
CA ARG A 83 -8.66 -2.86 -17.05
C ARG A 83 -7.66 -3.34 -16.02
N ALA A 84 -8.00 -3.18 -14.76
CA ALA A 84 -7.18 -3.63 -13.65
C ALA A 84 -7.69 -4.95 -13.10
N SER A 85 -8.61 -5.59 -13.81
CA SER A 85 -9.28 -6.78 -13.32
C SER A 85 -8.28 -7.87 -13.02
N ASN A 86 -8.34 -8.36 -11.81
CA ASN A 86 -7.62 -9.49 -11.32
C ASN A 86 -8.60 -10.33 -10.55
N THR A 87 -8.28 -11.60 -10.38
CA THR A 87 -9.02 -12.44 -9.45
C THR A 87 -9.00 -11.83 -8.06
N PHE A 88 -7.90 -11.14 -7.73
CA PHE A 88 -7.70 -10.54 -6.41
C PHE A 88 -7.48 -9.03 -6.57
N PRO A 89 -8.46 -8.20 -6.17
CA PRO A 89 -8.33 -6.76 -6.36
C PRO A 89 -7.32 -6.07 -5.46
N ILE A 90 -6.95 -6.69 -4.34
CA ILE A 90 -6.02 -6.09 -3.40
C ILE A 90 -4.72 -6.88 -3.39
N SER A 91 -3.60 -6.17 -3.58
CA SER A 91 -2.26 -6.75 -3.62
C SER A 91 -1.35 -6.00 -2.69
N MET A 92 -0.42 -6.71 -2.05
CA MET A 92 0.56 -6.11 -1.17
C MET A 92 1.96 -6.40 -1.69
N TYR A 93 2.82 -5.38 -1.63
CA TYR A 93 4.21 -5.46 -2.07
C TYR A 93 5.10 -4.96 -0.96
N HIS A 94 6.32 -5.53 -0.87
CA HIS A 94 7.34 -4.95 0.01
C HIS A 94 7.77 -3.60 -0.52
N GLY A 95 8.01 -2.65 0.37
CA GLY A 95 8.48 -1.32 -0.01
C GLY A 95 9.80 -1.36 -0.77
N SER A 96 10.64 -2.37 -0.52
CA SER A 96 11.90 -2.56 -1.23
C SER A 96 11.73 -2.78 -2.73
N ARG A 97 10.51 -3.13 -3.18
CA ARG A 97 10.20 -3.36 -4.60
C ARG A 97 9.71 -2.11 -5.31
N ILE A 98 9.91 -0.93 -4.71
CA ILE A 98 9.36 0.33 -5.25
C ILE A 98 9.79 0.60 -6.69
N ARG A 99 11.06 0.36 -7.03
CA ARG A 99 11.55 0.60 -8.39
C ARG A 99 10.86 -0.30 -9.40
N GLU A 100 10.65 -1.55 -9.03
CA GLU A 100 9.99 -2.51 -9.90
C GLU A 100 8.50 -2.18 -10.06
N LEU A 101 7.86 -1.69 -9.00
CA LEU A 101 6.48 -1.24 -9.06
C LEU A 101 6.31 -0.04 -9.99
N VAL A 102 7.24 0.90 -9.92
CA VAL A 102 7.22 2.07 -10.79
C VAL A 102 7.35 1.65 -12.26
N ALA A 103 8.23 0.67 -12.53
CA ALA A 103 8.49 0.21 -13.90
C ALA A 103 7.39 -0.70 -14.44
N SER A 104 6.89 -1.61 -13.62
CA SER A 104 6.01 -2.70 -14.08
C SER A 104 4.58 -2.60 -13.57
N GLY A 105 4.34 -1.82 -12.51
CA GLY A 105 3.02 -1.71 -11.92
C GLY A 105 2.50 -3.07 -11.45
N LEU A 106 1.22 -3.31 -11.68
CA LEU A 106 0.56 -4.54 -11.24
C LEU A 106 0.96 -5.78 -12.04
N LYS A 107 1.84 -5.65 -13.02
CA LYS A 107 2.45 -6.82 -13.68
C LYS A 107 3.46 -7.50 -12.78
N LEU A 108 3.97 -6.79 -11.78
CA LEU A 108 4.87 -7.36 -10.80
C LEU A 108 4.09 -8.28 -9.87
N ASP A 109 4.66 -9.44 -9.53
CA ASP A 109 4.03 -10.37 -8.61
C ASP A 109 4.04 -9.81 -7.20
N ALA A 110 2.87 -9.81 -6.56
CA ALA A 110 2.72 -9.32 -5.20
C ALA A 110 3.25 -10.34 -4.19
N CYS A 111 3.66 -9.88 -3.02
CA CYS A 111 4.02 -10.77 -1.95
C CYS A 111 2.77 -11.36 -1.26
N TYR A 112 1.63 -10.70 -1.41
CA TYR A 112 0.35 -11.19 -0.92
C TYR A 112 -0.76 -10.64 -1.80
N SER A 113 -1.73 -11.49 -2.14
CA SER A 113 -2.92 -11.10 -2.89
C SER A 113 -4.09 -11.93 -2.40
N GLY A 114 -5.29 -11.44 -2.65
CA GLY A 114 -6.46 -12.28 -2.47
C GLY A 114 -7.46 -11.82 -1.47
N TRP A 115 -7.25 -10.67 -0.87
CA TRP A 115 -8.21 -10.15 0.08
C TRP A 115 -9.13 -9.18 -0.65
N ASP A 116 -10.38 -9.44 -0.59
CA ASP A 116 -11.35 -8.63 -1.28
C ASP A 116 -12.24 -7.82 -0.33
N ALA A 117 -11.96 -7.84 0.91
CA ALA A 117 -12.70 -7.12 1.95
C ALA A 117 -14.20 -7.37 1.88
#